data_e2aa24c22b05410f3e678ee26753990d
#
_entry.id   e2aa24c22b05410f3e678ee26753990d
#
_cell.length_a   1.000
_cell.length_b   1.000
_cell.length_c   1.000
_cell.angle_alpha   90.00
_cell.angle_beta   90.00
_cell.angle_gamma   90.00
#
_symmetry.space_group_name_H-M   'P 1'
#
loop_
_entity.id
_entity.type
_entity.pdbx_description
1 polymer ?
#
loop_
_entity_poly.entity_id
_entity_poly.type
_entity_poly.pdbx_seq_one_letter_code
_entity_poly.pdbx_strand_id
1 'polypeptide(L)'
;MAIGPGLHIDDPSNESLNLAMSDGARPLYDAVVDFIATEVEPVTLEFHRLGAVRDDHWGYHPGQLDILEKLKAKAREKGLWNFFLPDAETGEGLSNLDYAYIAAELGKNPIASESLNCSAPDTGNMEVLERVGTPEQKKQWL
;
A
#
# COMPACT_ATOMS: atom_id res chain seq x y z
N MET A 1 33.85 30.27 5.42
CA MET A 1 32.88 29.44 6.17
C MET A 1 33.04 28.03 5.62
N ALA A 2 33.75 27.15 6.33
CA ALA A 2 34.03 25.81 5.86
C ALA A 2 32.75 24.96 6.02
N ILE A 3 32.28 24.41 4.93
CA ILE A 3 31.21 23.40 4.94
C ILE A 3 31.83 22.17 5.62
N GLY A 4 31.29 21.79 6.76
CA GLY A 4 31.73 20.59 7.49
C GLY A 4 31.63 19.34 6.61
N PRO A 5 32.31 18.24 6.96
CA PRO A 5 32.30 17.02 6.18
C PRO A 5 30.85 16.57 5.96
N GLY A 6 30.49 16.35 4.70
CA GLY A 6 29.15 15.89 4.31
C GLY A 6 28.79 14.62 5.09
N LEU A 7 27.53 14.51 5.44
CA LEU A 7 26.96 13.33 6.08
C LEU A 7 27.23 12.12 5.17
N HIS A 8 28.15 11.26 5.56
CA HIS A 8 28.35 9.97 4.87
C HIS A 8 27.21 9.04 5.31
N ILE A 9 26.23 8.86 4.44
CA ILE A 9 25.08 7.96 4.66
C ILE A 9 25.54 6.52 4.82
N ASP A 10 26.70 6.18 4.28
CA ASP A 10 27.28 4.83 4.28
C ASP A 10 28.24 4.56 5.46
N ASP A 11 28.26 5.40 6.51
CA ASP A 11 29.11 5.16 7.68
C ASP A 11 28.46 4.08 8.57
N PRO A 12 29.07 2.86 8.64
CA PRO A 12 28.52 1.76 9.44
C PRO A 12 28.49 2.05 10.95
N SER A 13 29.13 3.12 11.42
CA SER A 13 29.07 3.58 12.81
C SER A 13 27.80 4.39 13.14
N ASN A 14 26.99 4.72 12.14
CA ASN A 14 25.82 5.58 12.28
C ASN A 14 24.51 4.79 12.16
N GLU A 15 24.27 3.85 13.08
CA GLU A 15 23.05 3.04 13.15
C GLU A 15 21.77 3.86 13.16
N SER A 16 21.83 5.11 13.65
CA SER A 16 20.67 6.02 13.70
C SER A 16 20.25 6.55 12.33
N LEU A 17 21.06 6.34 11.27
CA LEU A 17 20.79 6.78 9.90
C LEU A 17 20.64 5.61 8.92
N ASN A 18 20.52 4.39 9.41
CA ASN A 18 20.22 3.25 8.54
C ASN A 18 18.78 3.35 8.03
N LEU A 19 18.65 3.78 6.77
CA LEU A 19 17.37 3.88 6.07
C LEU A 19 17.11 2.66 5.15
N ALA A 20 17.83 1.56 5.33
CA ALA A 20 17.58 0.34 4.58
C ALA A 20 16.28 -0.33 5.03
N MET A 21 15.58 -0.93 4.07
CA MET A 21 14.45 -1.81 4.37
C MET A 21 14.95 -3.04 5.15
N SER A 22 14.17 -3.48 6.14
CA SER A 22 14.49 -4.69 6.90
C SER A 22 14.41 -5.96 6.03
N ASP A 23 15.21 -6.97 6.38
CA ASP A 23 15.15 -8.27 5.71
C ASP A 23 13.76 -8.94 5.90
N GLY A 24 13.10 -8.69 7.03
CA GLY A 24 11.76 -9.20 7.32
C GLY A 24 10.67 -8.65 6.42
N ALA A 25 10.80 -7.41 5.95
CA ALA A 25 9.83 -6.79 5.05
C ALA A 25 10.03 -7.17 3.57
N ARG A 26 11.21 -7.69 3.20
CA ARG A 26 11.56 -7.99 1.82
C ARG A 26 10.58 -8.95 1.11
N PRO A 27 10.15 -10.07 1.71
CA PRO A 27 9.22 -10.97 1.06
C PRO A 27 7.88 -10.32 0.71
N LEU A 28 7.35 -9.47 1.60
CA LEU A 28 6.11 -8.74 1.35
C LEU A 28 6.30 -7.69 0.25
N TYR A 29 7.40 -6.94 0.30
CA TYR A 29 7.75 -5.97 -0.75
C TYR A 29 7.80 -6.65 -2.12
N ASP A 30 8.53 -7.77 -2.25
CA ASP A 30 8.66 -8.51 -3.50
C ASP A 30 7.29 -9.03 -3.99
N ALA A 31 6.44 -9.51 -3.08
CA ALA A 31 5.09 -9.97 -3.42
C ALA A 31 4.18 -8.83 -3.90
N VAL A 32 4.29 -7.63 -3.31
CA VAL A 32 3.55 -6.43 -3.77
C VAL A 32 4.02 -5.99 -5.14
N VAL A 33 5.34 -5.96 -5.39
CA VAL A 33 5.91 -5.62 -6.70
C VAL A 33 5.42 -6.60 -7.77
N ASP A 34 5.46 -7.91 -7.48
CA ASP A 34 4.94 -8.95 -8.39
C ASP A 34 3.45 -8.78 -8.66
N PHE A 35 2.64 -8.52 -7.62
CA PHE A 35 1.21 -8.28 -7.78
C PHE A 35 0.92 -7.08 -8.67
N ILE A 36 1.64 -5.97 -8.49
CA ILE A 36 1.48 -4.78 -9.33
C ILE A 36 1.78 -5.14 -10.79
N ALA A 37 2.91 -5.79 -11.05
CA ALA A 37 3.34 -6.12 -12.41
C ALA A 37 2.42 -7.13 -13.10
N THR A 38 1.92 -8.14 -12.38
CA THR A 38 1.18 -9.26 -12.98
C THR A 38 -0.34 -9.06 -13.00
N GLU A 39 -0.89 -8.31 -12.05
CA GLU A 39 -2.34 -8.17 -11.89
C GLU A 39 -2.83 -6.73 -12.16
N VAL A 40 -2.11 -5.72 -11.67
CA VAL A 40 -2.56 -4.33 -11.73
C VAL A 40 -2.20 -3.68 -13.08
N GLU A 41 -0.95 -3.74 -13.50
CA GLU A 41 -0.50 -3.12 -14.74
C GLU A 41 -1.26 -3.58 -15.98
N PRO A 42 -1.56 -4.88 -16.16
CA PRO A 42 -2.27 -5.34 -17.34
C PRO A 42 -3.67 -4.73 -17.53
N VAL A 43 -4.33 -4.31 -16.46
CA VAL A 43 -5.69 -3.75 -16.51
C VAL A 43 -5.72 -2.21 -16.39
N THR A 44 -4.61 -1.58 -16.10
CA THR A 44 -4.52 -0.13 -15.86
C THR A 44 -4.99 0.69 -17.06
N LEU A 45 -4.58 0.32 -18.27
CA LEU A 45 -4.99 1.03 -19.49
C LEU A 45 -6.50 0.97 -19.71
N GLU A 46 -7.10 -0.20 -19.50
CA GLU A 46 -8.55 -0.38 -19.63
C GLU A 46 -9.31 0.40 -18.56
N PHE A 47 -8.82 0.39 -17.32
CA PHE A 47 -9.37 1.21 -16.24
C PHE A 47 -9.45 2.69 -16.64
N HIS A 48 -8.39 3.24 -17.23
CA HIS A 48 -8.37 4.63 -17.70
C HIS A 48 -9.32 4.87 -18.88
N ARG A 49 -9.42 3.94 -19.84
CA ARG A 49 -10.34 4.05 -20.97
C ARG A 49 -11.78 4.12 -20.51
N LEU A 50 -12.16 3.26 -19.56
CA LEU A 50 -13.51 3.25 -18.98
C LEU A 50 -13.80 4.57 -18.24
N GLY A 51 -12.81 5.09 -17.50
CA GLY A 51 -12.95 6.38 -16.82
C GLY A 51 -13.14 7.56 -17.77
N ALA A 52 -12.60 7.49 -18.99
CA ALA A 52 -12.75 8.54 -19.99
C ALA A 52 -14.17 8.61 -20.62
N VAL A 53 -14.93 7.52 -20.57
CA VAL A 53 -16.27 7.40 -21.17
C VAL A 53 -17.39 7.31 -20.12
N ARG A 54 -17.08 7.57 -18.83
CA ARG A 54 -18.09 7.56 -17.76
C ARG A 54 -19.09 8.71 -17.91
N ASP A 55 -20.36 8.45 -17.63
CA ASP A 55 -21.42 9.45 -17.70
C ASP A 55 -21.40 10.41 -16.50
N ASP A 56 -21.09 9.88 -15.30
CA ASP A 56 -20.97 10.67 -14.07
C ASP A 56 -19.51 11.10 -13.84
N HIS A 57 -19.27 12.40 -13.86
CA HIS A 57 -17.95 12.98 -13.62
C HIS A 57 -17.38 12.65 -12.23
N TRP A 58 -18.24 12.46 -11.23
CA TRP A 58 -17.87 12.22 -9.83
C TRP A 58 -17.85 10.75 -9.44
N GLY A 59 -18.35 9.87 -10.30
CA GLY A 59 -18.43 8.43 -10.06
C GLY A 59 -17.43 7.64 -10.89
N TYR A 60 -17.36 6.34 -10.60
CA TYR A 60 -16.68 5.36 -11.45
C TYR A 60 -17.62 4.82 -12.53
N HIS A 61 -17.06 4.51 -13.68
CA HIS A 61 -17.76 3.65 -14.64
C HIS A 61 -17.94 2.24 -14.03
N PRO A 62 -19.08 1.55 -14.22
CA PRO A 62 -19.30 0.22 -13.65
C PRO A 62 -18.15 -0.77 -13.93
N GLY A 63 -17.58 -0.76 -15.14
CA GLY A 63 -16.43 -1.61 -15.46
C GLY A 63 -15.14 -1.26 -14.71
N GLN A 64 -14.97 -0.02 -14.24
CA GLN A 64 -13.85 0.33 -13.34
C GLN A 64 -14.03 -0.32 -11.97
N LEU A 65 -15.26 -0.31 -11.44
CA LEU A 65 -15.57 -0.98 -10.17
C LEU A 65 -15.36 -2.49 -10.28
N ASP A 66 -15.78 -3.11 -11.40
CA ASP A 66 -15.53 -4.54 -11.65
C ASP A 66 -14.04 -4.88 -11.68
N ILE A 67 -13.20 -4.02 -12.25
CA ILE A 67 -11.74 -4.18 -12.25
C ILE A 67 -11.20 -4.11 -10.82
N LEU A 68 -11.57 -3.08 -10.07
CA LEU A 68 -11.11 -2.90 -8.68
C LEU A 68 -11.54 -4.06 -7.79
N GLU A 69 -12.79 -4.51 -7.87
CA GLU A 69 -13.28 -5.63 -7.06
C GLU A 69 -12.55 -6.95 -7.36
N LYS A 70 -12.22 -7.21 -8.63
CA LYS A 70 -11.41 -8.37 -9.02
C LYS A 70 -10.00 -8.29 -8.48
N LEU A 71 -9.36 -7.12 -8.53
CA LEU A 71 -8.03 -6.91 -7.97
C LEU A 71 -8.04 -7.07 -6.44
N LYS A 72 -9.00 -6.48 -5.75
CA LYS A 72 -9.19 -6.60 -4.30
C LYS A 72 -9.41 -8.06 -3.89
N ALA A 73 -10.20 -8.82 -4.65
CA ALA A 73 -10.40 -10.25 -4.38
C ALA A 73 -9.08 -11.04 -4.49
N LYS A 74 -8.31 -10.80 -5.55
CA LYS A 74 -7.00 -11.43 -5.73
C LYS A 74 -5.98 -11.02 -4.66
N ALA A 75 -5.99 -9.76 -4.23
CA ALA A 75 -5.13 -9.28 -3.16
C ALA A 75 -5.43 -10.01 -1.84
N ARG A 76 -6.72 -10.15 -1.48
CA ARG A 76 -7.14 -10.93 -0.30
C ARG A 76 -6.72 -12.40 -0.40
N GLU A 77 -6.92 -13.04 -1.55
CA GLU A 77 -6.53 -14.43 -1.79
C GLU A 77 -5.02 -14.67 -1.61
N LYS A 78 -4.21 -13.69 -2.00
CA LYS A 78 -2.74 -13.71 -1.85
C LYS A 78 -2.26 -13.24 -0.47
N GLY A 79 -3.16 -12.84 0.45
CA GLY A 79 -2.78 -12.29 1.76
C GLY A 79 -2.20 -10.87 1.68
N LEU A 80 -2.37 -10.17 0.56
CA LEU A 80 -1.89 -8.80 0.36
C LEU A 80 -3.01 -7.79 0.67
N TRP A 81 -3.46 -7.77 1.92
CA TRP A 81 -4.58 -6.92 2.36
C TRP A 81 -4.29 -6.29 3.71
N ASN A 82 -4.52 -4.99 3.84
CA ASN A 82 -4.35 -4.24 5.10
C ASN A 82 -2.94 -4.30 5.74
N PHE A 83 -1.92 -4.73 5.01
CA PHE A 83 -0.58 -4.93 5.55
C PHE A 83 0.09 -3.63 6.07
N PHE A 84 -0.46 -2.46 5.75
CA PHE A 84 0.04 -1.18 6.26
C PHE A 84 -0.25 -0.97 7.76
N LEU A 85 -1.23 -1.68 8.33
CA LEU A 85 -1.52 -1.58 9.76
C LEU A 85 -0.31 -2.03 10.58
N PRO A 86 0.09 -1.23 11.60
CA PRO A 86 1.36 -1.45 12.30
C PRO A 86 1.32 -2.63 13.28
N ASP A 87 0.11 -3.07 13.69
CA ASP A 87 -0.05 -4.22 14.58
C ASP A 87 0.04 -5.53 13.78
N ALA A 88 0.83 -6.49 14.27
CA ALA A 88 1.00 -7.78 13.62
C ALA A 88 -0.24 -8.70 13.70
N GLU A 89 -1.24 -8.38 14.55
CA GLU A 89 -2.50 -9.11 14.61
C GLU A 89 -3.49 -8.65 13.51
N THR A 90 -3.39 -7.40 13.06
CA THR A 90 -4.30 -6.78 12.09
C THR A 90 -3.63 -6.44 10.77
N GLY A 91 -2.31 -6.29 10.76
CA GLY A 91 -1.44 -6.05 9.62
C GLY A 91 -0.23 -6.99 9.62
N GLU A 92 0.91 -6.51 9.17
CA GLU A 92 2.17 -7.28 9.07
C GLU A 92 3.25 -6.81 10.05
N GLY A 93 2.94 -5.90 10.97
CA GLY A 93 3.90 -5.38 11.94
C GLY A 93 5.06 -4.61 11.33
N LEU A 94 4.86 -4.00 10.17
CA LEU A 94 5.90 -3.24 9.47
C LEU A 94 6.29 -1.98 10.24
N SER A 95 7.57 -1.64 10.19
CA SER A 95 8.00 -0.30 10.55
C SER A 95 7.50 0.72 9.51
N ASN A 96 7.38 1.99 9.89
CA ASN A 96 7.05 3.06 8.94
C ASN A 96 8.07 3.16 7.80
N LEU A 97 9.33 2.81 8.07
CA LEU A 97 10.38 2.79 7.06
C LEU A 97 10.16 1.66 6.05
N ASP A 98 9.86 0.45 6.51
CA ASP A 98 9.59 -0.68 5.65
C ASP A 98 8.36 -0.42 4.77
N TYR A 99 7.28 0.11 5.37
CA TYR A 99 6.08 0.48 4.63
C TYR A 99 6.35 1.60 3.60
N ALA A 100 7.24 2.55 3.88
CA ALA A 100 7.57 3.61 2.93
C ALA A 100 8.13 3.08 1.60
N TYR A 101 8.90 2.01 1.62
CA TYR A 101 9.36 1.35 0.39
C TYR A 101 8.22 0.76 -0.42
N ILE A 102 7.29 0.08 0.26
CA ILE A 102 6.11 -0.50 -0.39
C ILE A 102 5.20 0.60 -0.92
N ALA A 103 4.95 1.66 -0.13
CA ALA A 103 4.16 2.80 -0.55
C ALA A 103 4.72 3.52 -1.79
N ALA A 104 6.06 3.57 -1.93
CA ALA A 104 6.70 4.11 -3.12
C ALA A 104 6.41 3.26 -4.37
N GLU A 105 6.35 1.93 -4.26
CA GLU A 105 5.95 1.05 -5.38
C GLU A 105 4.46 1.23 -5.71
N LEU A 106 3.59 1.25 -4.70
CA LEU A 106 2.16 1.48 -4.88
C LEU A 106 1.88 2.81 -5.60
N GLY A 107 2.64 3.85 -5.28
CA GLY A 107 2.50 5.18 -5.88
C GLY A 107 2.87 5.26 -7.37
N LYS A 108 3.52 4.25 -7.94
CA LYS A 108 3.86 4.21 -9.38
C LYS A 108 2.66 3.90 -10.27
N ASN A 109 1.62 3.30 -9.72
CA ASN A 109 0.40 2.95 -10.47
C ASN A 109 -0.84 3.52 -9.77
N PRO A 110 -1.73 4.25 -10.49
CA PRO A 110 -2.82 5.01 -9.87
C PRO A 110 -3.88 4.15 -9.17
N ILE A 111 -3.97 2.86 -9.47
CA ILE A 111 -4.96 1.96 -8.86
C ILE A 111 -4.34 0.89 -7.94
N ALA A 112 -3.02 0.86 -7.80
CA ALA A 112 -2.34 -0.16 -6.99
C ALA A 112 -2.69 -0.04 -5.51
N SER A 113 -2.62 1.17 -4.93
CA SER A 113 -2.97 1.40 -3.52
C SER A 113 -4.40 0.99 -3.20
N GLU A 114 -5.36 1.34 -4.06
CA GLU A 114 -6.77 0.97 -3.90
C GLU A 114 -6.97 -0.54 -3.97
N SER A 115 -6.24 -1.21 -4.87
CA SER A 115 -6.36 -2.66 -5.08
C SER A 115 -5.90 -3.48 -3.87
N LEU A 116 -5.02 -2.93 -3.04
CA LEU A 116 -4.44 -3.58 -1.85
C LEU A 116 -4.99 -3.00 -0.53
N ASN A 117 -6.03 -2.14 -0.62
CA ASN A 117 -6.63 -1.42 0.50
C ASN A 117 -5.64 -0.52 1.26
N CYS A 118 -4.68 0.05 0.55
CA CYS A 118 -3.67 0.96 1.08
C CYS A 118 -3.89 2.41 0.63
N SER A 119 -5.14 2.77 0.27
CA SER A 119 -5.51 4.08 -0.24
C SER A 119 -6.14 4.96 0.83
N ALA A 120 -5.84 6.27 0.78
CA ALA A 120 -6.56 7.25 1.59
C ALA A 120 -7.98 7.49 1.00
N PRO A 121 -8.99 7.74 1.83
CA PRO A 121 -8.97 7.97 3.28
C PRO A 121 -9.06 6.71 4.15
N ASP A 122 -9.22 5.51 3.54
CA ASP A 122 -9.52 4.28 4.26
C ASP A 122 -8.41 3.87 5.22
N THR A 123 -7.14 4.08 4.86
CA THR A 123 -6.00 3.76 5.74
C THR A 123 -6.11 4.49 7.09
N GLY A 124 -6.38 5.80 7.08
CA GLY A 124 -6.56 6.57 8.31
C GLY A 124 -7.77 6.14 9.13
N ASN A 125 -8.88 5.82 8.46
CA ASN A 125 -10.09 5.32 9.13
C ASN A 125 -9.85 3.97 9.79
N MET A 126 -9.11 3.07 9.14
CA MET A 126 -8.77 1.76 9.68
C MET A 126 -7.79 1.84 10.86
N GLU A 127 -6.81 2.74 10.82
CA GLU A 127 -5.92 3.01 11.96
C GLU A 127 -6.70 3.51 13.20
N VAL A 128 -7.68 4.40 12.98
CA VAL A 128 -8.57 4.85 14.07
C VAL A 128 -9.38 3.68 14.61
N LEU A 129 -9.98 2.87 13.72
CA LEU A 129 -10.77 1.73 14.10
C LEU A 129 -9.95 0.68 14.87
N GLU A 130 -8.71 0.42 14.42
CA GLU A 130 -7.77 -0.46 15.10
C GLU A 130 -7.48 0.01 16.53
N ARG A 131 -7.23 1.30 16.74
CA ARG A 131 -6.85 1.85 18.04
C ARG A 131 -8.00 1.97 19.03
N VAL A 132 -9.19 2.37 18.56
CA VAL A 132 -10.31 2.76 19.45
C VAL A 132 -11.60 2.00 19.21
N GLY A 133 -11.66 1.17 18.17
CA GLY A 133 -12.83 0.35 17.87
C GLY A 133 -13.06 -0.77 18.89
N THR A 134 -14.33 -1.13 19.12
CA THR A 134 -14.65 -2.33 19.91
C THR A 134 -14.28 -3.59 19.15
N PRO A 135 -14.13 -4.76 19.81
CA PRO A 135 -13.86 -6.02 19.13
C PRO A 135 -14.88 -6.34 18.00
N GLU A 136 -16.16 -6.02 18.24
CA GLU A 136 -17.23 -6.23 17.25
C GLU A 136 -17.08 -5.32 16.04
N GLN A 137 -16.73 -4.05 16.26
CA GLN A 137 -16.48 -3.08 15.19
C GLN A 137 -15.25 -3.49 14.36
N LYS A 138 -14.17 -3.88 15.03
CA LYS A 138 -12.96 -4.36 14.33
C LYS A 138 -13.28 -5.57 13.47
N LYS A 139 -13.98 -6.56 14.01
CA LYS A 139 -14.37 -7.78 13.27
C LYS A 139 -15.26 -7.48 12.05
N GLN A 140 -16.05 -6.43 12.12
CA GLN A 140 -16.98 -6.07 11.05
C GLN A 140 -16.31 -5.24 9.94
N TRP A 141 -15.37 -4.37 10.29
CA TRP A 141 -14.88 -3.31 9.41
C TRP A 141 -13.38 -3.36 9.09
N LEU A 142 -12.57 -4.10 9.83
CA LEU A 142 -11.19 -4.42 9.51
C LEU A 142 -11.10 -5.77 8.79
#